data_157a8b061a04a557ed95128b7f9d500b
#
_entry.id   157a8b061a04a557ed95128b7f9d500b
#
_cell.length_a   1.000
_cell.length_b   1.000
_cell.length_c   1.000
_cell.angle_alpha   90.00
_cell.angle_beta   90.00
_cell.angle_gamma   90.00
#
_symmetry.space_group_name_H-M   'P 1'
#
loop_
_entity.id
_entity.type
_entity.pdbx_description
1 polymer ?
#
loop_
_entity_poly.entity_id
_entity_poly.type
_entity_poly.pdbx_seq_one_letter_code
_entity_poly.pdbx_strand_id
1 'polypeptide(L)'
;MMTQDPIYASQARPWLKYYDQKYIEQTIPTVSAFEYVCQRNKNHLNDTALDYYGRKFTYADLIVNVKKTAAALRGVGVQKGDIITVVSVMTPEVIALFYAADMIGATLNLVDPRYSVEGIHEYIEEVDSHLLVCLNVVYERCRQAAKRTNVEKVIVLSPADSLPPVMAVGYRLTSPDKNKYASNAIRWKQFIANSKN
;
A
#
# COMPACT_ATOMS: atom_id res chain seq x y z
N MET A 1 50.73 11.26 -19.99
CA MET A 1 49.67 11.58 -19.02
C MET A 1 48.64 10.48 -19.10
N MET A 2 48.59 9.59 -18.11
CA MET A 2 47.53 8.57 -18.03
C MET A 2 46.28 9.29 -17.57
N THR A 3 45.29 9.41 -18.43
CA THR A 3 43.94 9.84 -18.05
C THR A 3 43.38 8.75 -17.17
N GLN A 4 43.24 9.03 -15.84
CA GLN A 4 42.49 8.15 -14.98
C GLN A 4 41.04 8.12 -15.47
N ASP A 5 40.52 6.92 -15.75
CA ASP A 5 39.10 6.76 -16.04
C ASP A 5 38.25 7.41 -14.96
N PRO A 6 37.13 8.06 -15.30
CA PRO A 6 36.30 8.73 -14.33
C PRO A 6 35.78 7.71 -13.32
N ILE A 7 36.10 7.90 -12.03
CA ILE A 7 35.60 7.07 -10.94
C ILE A 7 34.12 7.40 -10.77
N TYR A 8 33.22 6.46 -11.11
CA TYR A 8 31.79 6.62 -10.90
C TYR A 8 31.45 6.77 -9.41
N ALA A 9 30.45 7.59 -9.09
CA ALA A 9 30.01 7.79 -7.72
C ALA A 9 29.63 6.46 -7.01
N SER A 10 29.09 5.48 -7.74
CA SER A 10 28.81 4.13 -7.23
C SER A 10 30.07 3.38 -6.76
N GLN A 11 31.23 3.68 -7.32
CA GLN A 11 32.53 3.09 -6.95
C GLN A 11 33.20 3.90 -5.84
N ALA A 12 33.30 5.23 -6.02
CA ALA A 12 33.92 6.13 -5.06
C ALA A 12 33.12 6.29 -3.75
N ARG A 13 31.81 6.06 -3.79
CA ARG A 13 30.86 6.13 -2.66
C ARG A 13 31.08 7.35 -1.76
N PRO A 14 31.09 8.59 -2.31
CA PRO A 14 31.48 9.80 -1.57
C PRO A 14 30.53 10.11 -0.41
N TRP A 15 29.33 9.55 -0.37
CA TRP A 15 28.35 9.69 0.70
C TRP A 15 28.76 8.95 1.98
N LEU A 16 29.62 7.90 1.92
CA LEU A 16 30.00 7.09 3.09
C LEU A 16 30.66 7.93 4.19
N LYS A 17 31.31 9.05 3.84
CA LYS A 17 31.93 9.96 4.81
C LYS A 17 30.92 10.64 5.76
N TYR A 18 29.62 10.58 5.43
CA TYR A 18 28.55 11.18 6.25
C TYR A 18 27.83 10.14 7.15
N TYR A 19 28.23 8.87 7.08
CA TYR A 19 27.61 7.80 7.85
C TYR A 19 28.58 7.27 8.90
N ASP A 20 28.06 6.96 10.10
CA ASP A 20 28.84 6.24 11.10
C ASP A 20 29.19 4.84 10.58
N GLN A 21 30.40 4.35 10.92
CA GLN A 21 30.91 3.06 10.50
C GLN A 21 29.96 1.90 10.82
N LYS A 22 29.28 1.97 11.98
CA LYS A 22 28.29 0.96 12.41
C LYS A 22 27.14 0.75 11.43
N TYR A 23 26.75 1.79 10.64
CA TYR A 23 25.71 1.68 9.64
C TYR A 23 26.24 1.17 8.29
N ILE A 24 27.52 1.49 7.99
CA ILE A 24 28.17 1.03 6.77
C ILE A 24 28.39 -0.50 6.81
N GLU A 25 28.71 -1.03 7.98
CA GLU A 25 28.99 -2.45 8.22
C GLU A 25 27.74 -3.26 8.56
N GLN A 26 26.58 -2.61 8.69
CA GLN A 26 25.35 -3.27 9.03
C GLN A 26 24.90 -4.22 7.92
N THR A 27 24.72 -5.48 8.24
CA THR A 27 24.12 -6.45 7.32
C THR A 27 22.66 -6.14 7.11
N ILE A 28 22.25 -6.00 5.83
CA ILE A 28 20.86 -5.85 5.47
C ILE A 28 20.15 -7.18 5.75
N PRO A 29 19.03 -7.17 6.50
CA PRO A 29 18.27 -8.41 6.75
C PRO A 29 17.75 -9.02 5.44
N THR A 30 17.77 -10.35 5.35
CA THR A 30 17.28 -11.11 4.18
C THR A 30 15.84 -11.58 4.35
N VAL A 31 15.09 -10.94 5.24
CA VAL A 31 13.68 -11.22 5.52
C VAL A 31 12.79 -10.14 4.86
N SER A 32 11.50 -10.42 4.70
CA SER A 32 10.55 -9.43 4.20
C SER A 32 10.42 -8.23 5.14
N ALA A 33 9.96 -7.08 4.62
CA ALA A 33 9.78 -5.87 5.42
C ALA A 33 8.79 -6.12 6.58
N PHE A 34 7.71 -6.85 6.32
CA PHE A 34 6.74 -7.22 7.35
C PHE A 34 7.34 -8.13 8.42
N GLU A 35 8.10 -9.15 8.02
CA GLU A 35 8.75 -10.04 8.95
C GLU A 35 9.76 -9.28 9.83
N TYR A 36 10.54 -8.36 9.24
CA TYR A 36 11.47 -7.52 9.99
C TYR A 36 10.74 -6.65 11.02
N VAL A 37 9.63 -6.02 10.65
CA VAL A 37 8.80 -5.23 11.59
C VAL A 37 8.29 -6.11 12.74
N CYS A 38 7.80 -7.32 12.45
CA CYS A 38 7.34 -8.25 13.47
C CYS A 38 8.46 -8.67 14.43
N GLN A 39 9.64 -9.01 13.90
CA GLN A 39 10.80 -9.42 14.71
C GLN A 39 11.28 -8.29 15.63
N ARG A 40 11.37 -7.08 15.12
CA ARG A 40 11.85 -5.90 15.87
C ARG A 40 10.89 -5.47 16.98
N ASN A 41 9.60 -5.68 16.79
CA ASN A 41 8.56 -5.20 17.71
C ASN A 41 7.87 -6.34 18.50
N LYS A 42 8.45 -7.55 18.53
CA LYS A 42 7.86 -8.70 19.24
C LYS A 42 7.56 -8.46 20.72
N ASN A 43 8.34 -7.60 21.39
CA ASN A 43 8.18 -7.22 22.79
C ASN A 43 7.42 -5.89 22.97
N HIS A 44 6.95 -5.27 21.88
CA HIS A 44 6.33 -3.96 21.82
C HIS A 44 4.94 -4.00 21.19
N LEU A 45 4.25 -5.14 21.29
CA LEU A 45 2.97 -5.36 20.61
C LEU A 45 1.86 -4.37 21.02
N ASN A 46 1.93 -3.85 22.24
CA ASN A 46 0.98 -2.87 22.75
C ASN A 46 1.37 -1.41 22.47
N ASP A 47 2.57 -1.17 21.95
CA ASP A 47 3.00 0.18 21.60
C ASP A 47 2.30 0.66 20.33
N THR A 48 2.18 1.97 20.17
CA THR A 48 1.53 2.58 19.01
C THR A 48 2.38 2.38 17.76
N ALA A 49 1.85 1.66 16.77
CA ALA A 49 2.46 1.49 15.47
C ALA A 49 2.02 2.57 14.47
N LEU A 50 0.74 2.97 14.50
CA LEU A 50 0.20 4.00 13.63
C LEU A 50 -0.65 4.97 14.44
N ASP A 51 -0.58 6.25 14.10
CA ASP A 51 -1.51 7.30 14.56
C ASP A 51 -2.14 7.94 13.33
N TYR A 52 -3.45 7.83 13.21
CA TYR A 52 -4.20 8.37 12.09
C TYR A 52 -5.27 9.33 12.61
N TYR A 53 -4.98 10.61 12.55
CA TYR A 53 -5.83 11.68 13.08
C TYR A 53 -6.22 11.47 14.56
N GLY A 54 -5.28 10.98 15.37
CA GLY A 54 -5.49 10.70 16.80
C GLY A 54 -6.07 9.32 17.11
N ARG A 55 -6.48 8.54 16.10
CA ARG A 55 -6.79 7.12 16.29
C ARG A 55 -5.50 6.31 16.22
N LYS A 56 -5.17 5.68 17.35
CA LYS A 56 -3.97 4.88 17.49
C LYS A 56 -4.25 3.41 17.17
N PHE A 57 -3.33 2.78 16.48
CA PHE A 57 -3.28 1.35 16.22
C PHE A 57 -1.99 0.80 16.81
N THR A 58 -2.08 -0.27 17.58
CA THR A 58 -0.90 -0.94 18.13
C THR A 58 -0.20 -1.81 17.09
N TYR A 59 1.02 -2.28 17.39
CA TYR A 59 1.68 -3.30 16.57
C TYR A 59 0.86 -4.58 16.48
N ALA A 60 0.17 -4.98 17.55
CA ALA A 60 -0.75 -6.11 17.52
C ALA A 60 -1.89 -5.90 16.51
N ASP A 61 -2.51 -4.70 16.51
CA ASP A 61 -3.56 -4.35 15.54
C ASP A 61 -3.04 -4.35 14.11
N LEU A 62 -1.85 -3.77 13.88
CA LEU A 62 -1.20 -3.75 12.57
C LEU A 62 -1.00 -5.18 12.05
N ILE A 63 -0.40 -6.06 12.87
CA ILE A 63 -0.14 -7.45 12.49
C ILE A 63 -1.44 -8.20 12.13
N VAL A 64 -2.48 -8.02 12.93
CA VAL A 64 -3.81 -8.62 12.67
C VAL A 64 -4.39 -8.10 11.35
N ASN A 65 -4.33 -6.78 11.13
CA ASN A 65 -4.85 -6.16 9.90
C ASN A 65 -4.08 -6.60 8.66
N VAL A 66 -2.75 -6.68 8.74
CA VAL A 66 -1.90 -7.19 7.65
C VAL A 66 -2.27 -8.62 7.28
N LYS A 67 -2.39 -9.52 8.27
CA LYS A 67 -2.75 -10.93 8.03
C LYS A 67 -4.12 -11.08 7.39
N LYS A 68 -5.13 -10.31 7.88
CA LYS A 68 -6.47 -10.29 7.27
C LYS A 68 -6.42 -9.76 5.83
N THR A 69 -5.65 -8.71 5.58
CA THR A 69 -5.50 -8.15 4.23
C THR A 69 -4.81 -9.14 3.30
N ALA A 70 -3.77 -9.84 3.76
CA ALA A 70 -3.09 -10.88 2.99
C ALA A 70 -4.04 -12.05 2.62
N ALA A 71 -4.87 -12.50 3.58
CA ALA A 71 -5.89 -13.51 3.31
C ALA A 71 -6.93 -13.03 2.30
N ALA A 72 -7.38 -11.76 2.42
CA ALA A 72 -8.32 -11.15 1.48
C ALA A 72 -7.73 -11.02 0.07
N LEU A 73 -6.45 -10.62 -0.06
CA LEU A 73 -5.75 -10.56 -1.35
C LEU A 73 -5.69 -11.92 -2.03
N ARG A 74 -5.31 -12.97 -1.29
CA ARG A 74 -5.35 -14.34 -1.82
C ARG A 74 -6.77 -14.77 -2.23
N GLY A 75 -7.78 -14.38 -1.43
CA GLY A 75 -9.18 -14.66 -1.72
C GLY A 75 -9.71 -14.01 -2.99
N VAL A 76 -9.11 -12.93 -3.46
CA VAL A 76 -9.42 -12.30 -4.76
C VAL A 76 -8.49 -12.75 -5.89
N GLY A 77 -7.56 -13.68 -5.62
CA GLY A 77 -6.72 -14.32 -6.63
C GLY A 77 -5.29 -13.78 -6.72
N VAL A 78 -4.87 -12.84 -5.85
CA VAL A 78 -3.50 -12.30 -5.89
C VAL A 78 -2.49 -13.36 -5.49
N GLN A 79 -1.43 -13.48 -6.29
CA GLN A 79 -0.34 -14.42 -6.13
C GLN A 79 1.02 -13.71 -6.01
N LYS A 80 2.05 -14.49 -5.71
CA LYS A 80 3.43 -14.01 -5.72
C LYS A 80 3.82 -13.55 -7.13
N GLY A 81 4.38 -12.36 -7.19
CA GLY A 81 4.82 -11.73 -8.45
C GLY A 81 3.78 -10.80 -9.06
N ASP A 82 2.52 -10.84 -8.62
CA ASP A 82 1.51 -9.90 -9.11
C ASP A 82 1.81 -8.47 -8.71
N ILE A 83 1.37 -7.54 -9.53
CA ILE A 83 1.46 -6.10 -9.24
C ILE A 83 0.06 -5.54 -9.02
N ILE A 84 -0.12 -4.86 -7.90
CA ILE A 84 -1.39 -4.23 -7.50
C ILE A 84 -1.25 -2.72 -7.67
N THR A 85 -2.03 -2.11 -8.53
CA THR A 85 -2.05 -0.65 -8.65
C THR A 85 -2.90 -0.03 -7.54
N VAL A 86 -2.34 0.96 -6.84
CA VAL A 86 -2.99 1.62 -5.69
C VAL A 86 -3.04 3.12 -5.91
N VAL A 87 -4.22 3.66 -6.17
CA VAL A 87 -4.46 5.10 -6.39
C VAL A 87 -5.03 5.70 -5.10
N SER A 88 -4.15 6.07 -4.18
CA SER A 88 -4.54 6.50 -2.83
C SER A 88 -3.52 7.43 -2.19
N VAL A 89 -3.94 8.11 -1.13
CA VAL A 89 -3.03 8.66 -0.12
C VAL A 89 -2.72 7.60 0.92
N MET A 90 -1.70 7.82 1.74
CA MET A 90 -1.33 6.90 2.80
C MET A 90 -2.41 6.88 3.89
N THR A 91 -3.09 5.74 4.04
CA THR A 91 -4.06 5.45 5.10
C THR A 91 -3.64 4.17 5.84
N PRO A 92 -4.19 3.86 7.02
CA PRO A 92 -3.92 2.60 7.71
C PRO A 92 -4.21 1.37 6.84
N GLU A 93 -5.23 1.44 5.96
CA GLU A 93 -5.56 0.38 5.02
C GLU A 93 -4.44 0.18 3.97
N VAL A 94 -3.88 1.28 3.45
CA VAL A 94 -2.77 1.21 2.47
C VAL A 94 -1.50 0.68 3.13
N ILE A 95 -1.24 1.02 4.40
CA ILE A 95 -0.11 0.45 5.15
C ILE A 95 -0.31 -1.06 5.37
N ALA A 96 -1.52 -1.47 5.76
CA ALA A 96 -1.84 -2.89 5.89
C ALA A 96 -1.72 -3.63 4.54
N LEU A 97 -2.13 -3.00 3.44
CA LEU A 97 -2.02 -3.52 2.08
C LEU A 97 -0.55 -3.68 1.67
N PHE A 98 0.30 -2.68 1.99
CA PHE A 98 1.73 -2.71 1.68
C PHE A 98 2.42 -3.93 2.31
N TYR A 99 2.25 -4.11 3.62
CA TYR A 99 2.83 -5.26 4.31
C TYR A 99 2.16 -6.58 3.94
N ALA A 100 0.88 -6.57 3.56
CA ALA A 100 0.18 -7.77 3.10
C ALA A 100 0.70 -8.21 1.72
N ALA A 101 0.94 -7.27 0.80
CA ALA A 101 1.56 -7.56 -0.49
C ALA A 101 2.97 -8.13 -0.31
N ASP A 102 3.81 -7.48 0.53
CA ASP A 102 5.13 -7.98 0.90
C ASP A 102 5.08 -9.41 1.47
N MET A 103 4.14 -9.69 2.38
CA MET A 103 3.95 -11.00 3.00
C MET A 103 3.61 -12.11 1.99
N ILE A 104 2.90 -11.79 0.90
CA ILE A 104 2.52 -12.76 -0.14
C ILE A 104 3.46 -12.76 -1.34
N GLY A 105 4.42 -11.82 -1.39
CA GLY A 105 5.37 -11.66 -2.48
C GLY A 105 4.82 -10.94 -3.70
N ALA A 106 3.76 -10.13 -3.53
CA ALA A 106 3.23 -9.21 -4.52
C ALA A 106 3.87 -7.82 -4.39
N THR A 107 3.73 -6.99 -5.41
CA THR A 107 4.29 -5.63 -5.45
C THR A 107 3.17 -4.60 -5.49
N LEU A 108 3.34 -3.45 -4.84
CA LEU A 108 2.44 -2.31 -5.00
C LEU A 108 3.01 -1.29 -5.99
N ASN A 109 2.21 -0.93 -6.97
CA ASN A 109 2.40 0.23 -7.84
C ASN A 109 1.60 1.40 -7.25
N LEU A 110 2.28 2.30 -6.51
CA LEU A 110 1.63 3.42 -5.81
C LEU A 110 1.51 4.63 -6.75
N VAL A 111 0.29 5.05 -7.02
CA VAL A 111 -0.05 6.13 -7.95
C VAL A 111 -0.71 7.28 -7.18
N ASP A 112 -0.27 8.51 -7.45
CA ASP A 112 -0.86 9.70 -6.84
C ASP A 112 -2.33 9.87 -7.30
N PRO A 113 -3.29 10.01 -6.37
CA PRO A 113 -4.71 10.15 -6.73
C PRO A 113 -5.06 11.45 -7.46
N ARG A 114 -4.11 12.38 -7.63
CA ARG A 114 -4.28 13.61 -8.39
C ARG A 114 -4.07 13.45 -9.89
N TYR A 115 -3.51 12.34 -10.34
CA TYR A 115 -3.31 12.09 -11.78
C TYR A 115 -4.62 12.08 -12.55
N SER A 116 -4.54 12.42 -13.85
CA SER A 116 -5.66 12.35 -14.78
C SER A 116 -6.09 10.90 -15.06
N VAL A 117 -7.18 10.71 -15.77
CA VAL A 117 -7.62 9.38 -16.24
C VAL A 117 -6.54 8.73 -17.09
N GLU A 118 -5.95 9.48 -18.01
CA GLU A 118 -4.89 9.00 -18.91
C GLU A 118 -3.65 8.60 -18.14
N GLY A 119 -3.19 9.44 -17.20
CA GLY A 119 -2.01 9.13 -16.38
C GLY A 119 -2.21 7.90 -15.51
N ILE A 120 -3.39 7.72 -14.89
CA ILE A 120 -3.68 6.50 -14.12
C ILE A 120 -3.73 5.29 -15.05
N HIS A 121 -4.29 5.43 -16.27
CA HIS A 121 -4.36 4.37 -17.27
C HIS A 121 -2.96 3.87 -17.67
N GLU A 122 -2.05 4.81 -17.98
CA GLU A 122 -0.66 4.49 -18.32
C GLU A 122 0.04 3.69 -17.20
N TYR A 123 -0.11 4.09 -15.93
CA TYR A 123 0.46 3.36 -14.81
C TYR A 123 -0.14 1.96 -14.62
N ILE A 124 -1.41 1.75 -14.94
CA ILE A 124 -2.04 0.42 -14.89
C ILE A 124 -1.49 -0.48 -16.00
N GLU A 125 -1.41 0.06 -17.23
CA GLU A 125 -0.94 -0.69 -18.40
C GLU A 125 0.55 -1.03 -18.31
N GLU A 126 1.40 -0.09 -17.86
CA GLU A 126 2.84 -0.29 -17.75
C GLU A 126 3.22 -1.51 -16.90
N VAL A 127 2.42 -1.80 -15.88
CA VAL A 127 2.68 -2.91 -14.95
C VAL A 127 1.72 -4.10 -15.13
N ASP A 128 0.83 -4.03 -16.12
CA ASP A 128 -0.19 -5.06 -16.39
C ASP A 128 -0.98 -5.48 -15.14
N SER A 129 -1.50 -4.50 -14.41
CA SER A 129 -2.15 -4.73 -13.12
C SER A 129 -3.55 -5.30 -13.28
N HIS A 130 -3.83 -6.46 -12.66
CA HIS A 130 -5.15 -7.10 -12.65
C HIS A 130 -6.04 -6.65 -11.48
N LEU A 131 -5.45 -6.05 -10.45
CA LEU A 131 -6.16 -5.53 -9.27
C LEU A 131 -5.86 -4.05 -9.08
N LEU A 132 -6.92 -3.25 -9.01
CA LEU A 132 -6.85 -1.83 -8.71
C LEU A 132 -7.42 -1.56 -7.32
N VAL A 133 -6.69 -0.80 -6.51
CA VAL A 133 -7.17 -0.30 -5.21
C VAL A 133 -7.23 1.22 -5.28
N CYS A 134 -8.35 1.84 -4.92
CA CYS A 134 -8.47 3.29 -4.98
C CYS A 134 -9.33 3.88 -3.86
N LEU A 135 -9.13 5.17 -3.58
CA LEU A 135 -10.04 5.93 -2.73
C LEU A 135 -11.40 6.13 -3.41
N ASN A 136 -12.47 6.11 -2.62
CA ASN A 136 -13.84 6.36 -3.09
C ASN A 136 -13.99 7.72 -3.80
N VAL A 137 -13.26 8.74 -3.37
CA VAL A 137 -13.31 10.10 -3.95
C VAL A 137 -12.71 10.17 -5.37
N VAL A 138 -11.90 9.23 -5.77
CA VAL A 138 -11.32 9.13 -7.12
C VAL A 138 -11.81 7.89 -7.89
N TYR A 139 -12.76 7.14 -7.34
CA TYR A 139 -13.26 5.89 -7.91
C TYR A 139 -13.68 6.02 -9.37
N GLU A 140 -14.49 7.05 -9.69
CA GLU A 140 -14.99 7.21 -11.07
C GLU A 140 -13.85 7.45 -12.07
N ARG A 141 -12.84 8.22 -11.68
CA ARG A 141 -11.62 8.43 -12.48
C ARG A 141 -10.85 7.13 -12.66
N CYS A 142 -10.65 6.38 -11.60
CA CYS A 142 -10.00 5.08 -11.64
C CYS A 142 -10.78 4.05 -12.49
N ARG A 143 -12.11 4.04 -12.38
CA ARG A 143 -12.99 3.20 -13.21
C ARG A 143 -12.87 3.52 -14.70
N GLN A 144 -12.74 4.81 -15.04
CA GLN A 144 -12.52 5.22 -16.42
C GLN A 144 -11.13 4.84 -16.91
N ALA A 145 -10.10 5.02 -16.09
CA ALA A 145 -8.71 4.64 -16.38
C ALA A 145 -8.55 3.12 -16.58
N ALA A 146 -9.27 2.31 -15.82
CA ALA A 146 -9.24 0.86 -15.94
C ALA A 146 -9.94 0.30 -17.18
N LYS A 147 -10.65 1.14 -17.97
CA LYS A 147 -11.22 0.69 -19.25
C LYS A 147 -10.11 0.29 -20.22
N ARG A 148 -10.29 -0.86 -20.88
CA ARG A 148 -9.35 -1.43 -21.86
C ARG A 148 -8.00 -1.84 -21.24
N THR A 149 -7.94 -2.05 -19.92
CA THR A 149 -6.82 -2.67 -19.23
C THR A 149 -7.24 -4.07 -18.74
N ASN A 150 -6.29 -4.81 -18.18
CA ASN A 150 -6.54 -6.15 -17.61
C ASN A 150 -7.06 -6.10 -16.17
N VAL A 151 -7.50 -4.96 -15.66
CA VAL A 151 -8.08 -4.84 -14.31
C VAL A 151 -9.40 -5.62 -14.20
N GLU A 152 -9.38 -6.69 -13.44
CA GLU A 152 -10.54 -7.55 -13.19
C GLU A 152 -11.38 -7.07 -12.00
N LYS A 153 -10.72 -6.57 -10.95
CA LYS A 153 -11.37 -6.17 -9.69
C LYS A 153 -10.87 -4.80 -9.22
N VAL A 154 -11.76 -4.06 -8.57
CA VAL A 154 -11.45 -2.76 -7.97
C VAL A 154 -11.82 -2.81 -6.49
N ILE A 155 -10.84 -2.61 -5.60
CA ILE A 155 -11.07 -2.46 -4.16
C ILE A 155 -11.18 -0.97 -3.84
N VAL A 156 -12.26 -0.60 -3.16
CA VAL A 156 -12.54 0.81 -2.86
C VAL A 156 -12.35 1.08 -1.38
N LEU A 157 -11.39 1.96 -1.07
CA LEU A 157 -11.09 2.48 0.25
C LEU A 157 -11.92 3.73 0.55
N SER A 158 -12.23 3.97 1.82
CA SER A 158 -12.78 5.23 2.29
C SER A 158 -11.93 5.80 3.41
N PRO A 159 -11.56 7.09 3.39
CA PRO A 159 -10.89 7.72 4.53
C PRO A 159 -11.64 7.53 5.86
N ALA A 160 -12.98 7.43 5.79
CA ALA A 160 -13.83 7.19 6.96
C ALA A 160 -13.66 5.80 7.60
N ASP A 161 -12.96 4.86 6.96
CA ASP A 161 -12.83 3.49 7.49
C ASP A 161 -11.91 3.46 8.71
N SER A 162 -10.87 4.30 8.73
CA SER A 162 -9.91 4.39 9.84
C SER A 162 -9.93 5.72 10.61
N LEU A 163 -10.72 6.71 10.23
CA LEU A 163 -10.88 7.95 11.01
C LEU A 163 -11.45 7.66 12.41
N PRO A 164 -11.15 8.50 13.42
CA PRO A 164 -11.86 8.48 14.72
C PRO A 164 -13.37 8.56 14.50
N PRO A 165 -14.21 7.90 15.34
CA PRO A 165 -15.65 7.78 15.10
C PRO A 165 -16.37 9.11 14.82
N VAL A 166 -16.07 10.15 15.59
CA VAL A 166 -16.67 11.49 15.41
C VAL A 166 -16.28 12.09 14.04
N MET A 167 -15.01 12.00 13.68
CA MET A 167 -14.52 12.49 12.39
C MET A 167 -15.07 11.67 11.23
N ALA A 168 -15.22 10.36 11.39
CA ALA A 168 -15.81 9.47 10.39
C ALA A 168 -17.28 9.83 10.11
N VAL A 169 -18.05 10.18 11.14
CA VAL A 169 -19.43 10.66 10.99
C VAL A 169 -19.44 12.00 10.26
N GLY A 170 -18.62 12.96 10.72
CA GLY A 170 -18.49 14.28 10.08
C GLY A 170 -18.10 14.15 8.59
N TYR A 171 -17.11 13.31 8.29
CA TYR A 171 -16.69 13.04 6.91
C TYR A 171 -17.84 12.49 6.04
N ARG A 172 -18.61 11.52 6.55
CA ARG A 172 -19.73 10.93 5.80
C ARG A 172 -20.88 11.92 5.56
N LEU A 173 -21.08 12.88 6.46
CA LEU A 173 -22.09 13.91 6.31
C LEU A 173 -21.67 14.99 5.30
N THR A 174 -20.41 15.41 5.33
CA THR A 174 -19.87 16.47 4.46
C THR A 174 -19.42 15.96 3.10
N SER A 175 -19.00 14.71 3.01
CA SER A 175 -18.49 14.08 1.80
C SER A 175 -19.16 12.72 1.58
N PRO A 176 -20.49 12.69 1.36
CA PRO A 176 -21.21 11.45 1.17
C PRO A 176 -20.70 10.72 -0.08
N ASP A 177 -20.49 9.42 0.06
CA ASP A 177 -20.13 8.56 -1.06
C ASP A 177 -21.34 8.36 -1.98
N LYS A 178 -21.36 9.08 -3.11
CA LYS A 178 -22.42 9.04 -4.13
C LYS A 178 -22.09 8.10 -5.29
N ASN A 179 -20.98 7.37 -5.22
CA ASN A 179 -20.55 6.51 -6.32
C ASN A 179 -21.54 5.36 -6.56
N LYS A 180 -21.82 5.12 -7.83
CA LYS A 180 -22.45 3.90 -8.30
C LYS A 180 -21.35 2.89 -8.62
N TYR A 181 -21.11 1.95 -7.72
CA TYR A 181 -20.06 0.97 -7.90
C TYR A 181 -20.45 -0.06 -8.97
N ALA A 182 -19.49 -0.40 -9.83
CA ALA A 182 -19.62 -1.48 -10.80
C ALA A 182 -19.64 -2.85 -10.09
N SER A 183 -20.10 -3.89 -10.77
CA SER A 183 -20.22 -5.24 -10.21
C SER A 183 -18.88 -5.86 -9.77
N ASN A 184 -17.77 -5.41 -10.37
CA ASN A 184 -16.42 -5.83 -10.03
C ASN A 184 -15.75 -4.97 -8.93
N ALA A 185 -16.45 -3.97 -8.38
CA ALA A 185 -15.95 -3.12 -7.31
C ALA A 185 -16.39 -3.64 -5.94
N ILE A 186 -15.43 -3.79 -5.04
CA ILE A 186 -15.62 -4.33 -3.69
C ILE A 186 -15.18 -3.26 -2.69
N ARG A 187 -16.03 -2.89 -1.73
CA ARG A 187 -15.66 -1.96 -0.65
C ARG A 187 -14.69 -2.63 0.31
N TRP A 188 -13.73 -1.87 0.85
CA TRP A 188 -12.69 -2.39 1.74
C TRP A 188 -13.22 -3.26 2.88
N LYS A 189 -14.28 -2.83 3.56
CA LYS A 189 -14.88 -3.62 4.64
C LYS A 189 -15.39 -4.97 4.19
N GLN A 190 -16.03 -5.03 3.02
CA GLN A 190 -16.50 -6.26 2.42
C GLN A 190 -15.32 -7.15 1.96
N PHE A 191 -14.31 -6.52 1.36
CA PHE A 191 -13.08 -7.21 0.95
C PHE A 191 -12.42 -7.92 2.14
N ILE A 192 -12.25 -7.23 3.27
CA ILE A 192 -11.69 -7.81 4.49
C ILE A 192 -12.63 -8.86 5.11
N ALA A 193 -13.95 -8.63 5.12
CA ALA A 193 -14.92 -9.59 5.66
C ALA A 193 -14.99 -10.91 4.87
N ASN A 194 -14.71 -10.87 3.58
CA ASN A 194 -14.67 -12.03 2.71
C ASN A 194 -13.35 -12.83 2.81
N SER A 195 -12.38 -12.36 3.60
CA SER A 195 -11.17 -13.13 3.92
C SER A 195 -11.58 -14.34 4.76
N LYS A 196 -11.77 -15.49 4.10
CA LYS A 196 -11.90 -16.77 4.81
C LYS A 196 -10.52 -17.11 5.38
N ASN A 197 -10.48 -17.43 6.69
CA ASN A 197 -9.31 -17.97 7.38
C ASN A 197 -8.75 -19.21 6.68
#